data_d983fc030b0815756371b67ba021df9d
#
_entry.id   d983fc030b0815756371b67ba021df9d
#
_cell.length_a   1.000
_cell.length_b   1.000
_cell.length_c   1.000
_cell.angle_alpha   90.00
_cell.angle_beta   90.00
_cell.angle_gamma   90.00
#
_symmetry.space_group_name_H-M   'P 1'
#
loop_
_entity.id
_entity.type
_entity.pdbx_description
1 polymer ?
#
loop_
_entity_poly.entity_id
_entity_poly.type
_entity_poly.pdbx_seq_one_letter_code
_entity_poly.pdbx_strand_id
1 'polypeptide(L)'
;MRPIVLTAEQRKEVERRRKKTLDRRMYQRLTAVLAVAAGHTPEDIAQLLGVDLTQLRQWLGVFLNDGLEALCTLADGEPSPSND
;
A
#
# COMPACT_ATOMS: atom_id res chain seq x y z
N MET A 1 -2.61 12.34 -8.99
CA MET A 1 -1.67 11.62 -8.13
C MET A 1 -0.37 11.39 -8.88
N ARG A 2 0.73 11.51 -8.18
CA ARG A 2 2.02 11.29 -8.82
C ARG A 2 2.24 9.80 -9.05
N PRO A 3 2.97 9.45 -10.13
CA PRO A 3 3.26 8.04 -10.36
C PRO A 3 4.21 7.50 -9.30
N ILE A 4 4.05 6.25 -8.97
CA ILE A 4 4.94 5.58 -8.05
C ILE A 4 5.97 4.84 -8.88
N VAL A 5 7.24 5.18 -8.66
CA VAL A 5 8.34 4.53 -9.35
C VAL A 5 9.22 3.88 -8.31
N LEU A 6 9.40 2.58 -8.43
CA LEU A 6 10.21 1.83 -7.49
C LEU A 6 11.53 1.44 -8.14
N THR A 7 12.63 1.63 -7.41
CA THR A 7 13.90 1.06 -7.84
C THR A 7 13.82 -0.46 -7.65
N ALA A 8 14.77 -1.17 -8.25
CA ALA A 8 14.81 -2.63 -8.10
C ALA A 8 14.92 -3.02 -6.62
N GLU A 9 15.70 -2.27 -5.86
CA GLU A 9 15.85 -2.54 -4.44
C GLU A 9 14.55 -2.30 -3.67
N GLN A 10 13.88 -1.20 -3.99
CA GLN A 10 12.61 -0.90 -3.33
C GLN A 10 11.57 -1.96 -3.64
N ARG A 11 11.50 -2.38 -4.88
CA ARG A 11 10.56 -3.42 -5.27
C ARG A 11 10.83 -4.71 -4.50
N LYS A 12 12.09 -5.11 -4.41
CA LYS A 12 12.44 -6.32 -3.68
C LYS A 12 12.07 -6.21 -2.22
N GLU A 13 12.28 -5.05 -1.64
CA GLU A 13 11.94 -4.84 -0.23
C GLU A 13 10.44 -4.95 -0.01
N VAL A 14 9.64 -4.34 -0.87
CA VAL A 14 8.19 -4.40 -0.75
C VAL A 14 7.71 -5.84 -0.92
N GLU A 15 8.24 -6.55 -1.91
CA GLU A 15 7.86 -7.93 -2.13
C GLU A 15 8.24 -8.82 -0.96
N ARG A 16 9.41 -8.58 -0.39
CA ARG A 16 9.86 -9.37 0.75
C ARG A 16 8.94 -9.16 1.94
N ARG A 17 8.58 -7.91 2.23
CA ARG A 17 7.69 -7.62 3.33
C ARG A 17 6.30 -8.21 3.09
N ARG A 18 5.85 -8.17 1.85
CA ARG A 18 4.55 -8.76 1.51
C ARG A 18 4.53 -10.26 1.78
N LYS A 19 5.62 -10.94 1.44
CA LYS A 19 5.70 -12.39 1.65
C LYS A 19 5.74 -12.75 3.12
N LYS A 20 6.33 -11.89 3.94
CA LYS A 20 6.51 -12.19 5.36
C LYS A 20 5.33 -11.77 6.22
N THR A 21 4.49 -10.89 5.72
CA THR A 21 3.42 -10.38 6.56
C THR A 21 2.29 -11.39 6.67
N LEU A 22 1.75 -11.49 7.87
CA LEU A 22 0.55 -12.28 8.11
C LEU A 22 -0.67 -11.39 8.23
N ASP A 23 -0.47 -10.08 8.15
CA ASP A 23 -1.54 -9.11 8.28
C ASP A 23 -2.15 -8.87 6.91
N ARG A 24 -3.43 -9.15 6.78
CA ARG A 24 -4.13 -8.99 5.51
C ARG A 24 -4.10 -7.55 5.02
N ARG A 25 -4.27 -6.60 5.93
CA ARG A 25 -4.27 -5.18 5.55
C ARG A 25 -2.90 -4.77 5.03
N MET A 26 -1.86 -5.21 5.71
CA MET A 26 -0.51 -4.90 5.27
C MET A 26 -0.25 -5.52 3.90
N TYR A 27 -0.69 -6.75 3.71
CA TYR A 27 -0.54 -7.42 2.42
C TYR A 27 -1.22 -6.62 1.31
N GLN A 28 -2.42 -6.11 1.56
CA GLN A 28 -3.14 -5.32 0.58
C GLN A 28 -2.41 -4.02 0.27
N ARG A 29 -1.90 -3.35 1.28
CA ARG A 29 -1.16 -2.10 1.09
C ARG A 29 0.08 -2.31 0.24
N LEU A 30 0.84 -3.34 0.56
CA LEU A 30 2.05 -3.62 -0.19
C LEU A 30 1.73 -4.05 -1.62
N THR A 31 0.67 -4.81 -1.80
CA THR A 31 0.22 -5.21 -3.13
C THR A 31 -0.19 -3.99 -3.94
N ALA A 32 -0.88 -3.03 -3.30
CA ALA A 32 -1.31 -1.81 -3.99
C ALA A 32 -0.10 -1.02 -4.50
N VAL A 33 0.93 -0.89 -3.68
CA VAL A 33 2.14 -0.18 -4.09
C VAL A 33 2.78 -0.87 -5.29
N LEU A 34 2.91 -2.18 -5.24
CA LEU A 34 3.50 -2.93 -6.34
C LEU A 34 2.68 -2.81 -7.62
N ALA A 35 1.37 -2.85 -7.50
CA ALA A 35 0.49 -2.79 -8.66
C ALA A 35 0.55 -1.42 -9.32
N VAL A 36 0.56 -0.34 -8.54
CA VAL A 36 0.67 0.99 -9.10
C VAL A 36 2.02 1.16 -9.79
N ALA A 37 3.08 0.64 -9.19
CA ALA A 37 4.41 0.71 -9.79
C ALA A 37 4.46 -0.08 -11.10
N ALA A 38 3.62 -1.10 -11.23
CA ALA A 38 3.57 -1.90 -12.45
C ALA A 38 2.72 -1.24 -13.54
N GLY A 39 2.04 -0.15 -13.23
CA GLY A 39 1.28 0.58 -14.23
C GLY A 39 -0.23 0.48 -14.11
N HIS A 40 -0.73 -0.18 -13.09
CA HIS A 40 -2.18 -0.28 -12.90
C HIS A 40 -2.72 1.02 -12.32
N THR A 41 -3.96 1.34 -12.65
CA THR A 41 -4.58 2.54 -12.10
C THR A 41 -5.09 2.27 -10.69
N PRO A 42 -5.20 3.32 -9.86
CA PRO A 42 -5.76 3.14 -8.52
C PRO A 42 -7.18 2.57 -8.54
N GLU A 43 -7.97 2.98 -9.51
CA GLU A 43 -9.34 2.47 -9.63
C GLU A 43 -9.36 0.95 -9.84
N ASP A 44 -8.48 0.48 -10.73
CA ASP A 44 -8.39 -0.95 -11.00
C ASP A 44 -7.93 -1.71 -9.78
N ILE A 45 -6.96 -1.16 -9.06
CA ILE A 45 -6.42 -1.82 -7.89
C ILE A 45 -7.45 -1.88 -6.77
N ALA A 46 -8.18 -0.78 -6.57
CA ALA A 46 -9.20 -0.74 -5.54
C ALA A 46 -10.26 -1.81 -5.81
N GLN A 47 -10.66 -1.93 -7.06
CA GLN A 47 -11.65 -2.92 -7.45
C GLN A 47 -11.11 -4.34 -7.28
N LEU A 48 -9.88 -4.55 -7.68
CA LEU A 48 -9.25 -5.86 -7.58
C LEU A 48 -9.10 -6.31 -6.14
N LEU A 49 -8.71 -5.39 -5.26
CA LEU A 49 -8.48 -5.71 -3.86
C LEU A 49 -9.76 -5.63 -3.01
N GLY A 50 -10.81 -5.06 -3.57
CA GLY A 50 -12.04 -4.92 -2.83
C GLY A 50 -11.97 -3.86 -1.75
N VAL A 51 -11.16 -2.81 -1.97
CA VAL A 51 -11.02 -1.72 -1.01
C VAL A 51 -11.58 -0.44 -1.59
N ASP A 52 -11.87 0.51 -0.71
CA ASP A 52 -12.37 1.80 -1.11
C ASP A 52 -11.27 2.58 -1.83
N LEU A 53 -11.62 3.25 -2.90
CA LEU A 53 -10.65 4.03 -3.67
C LEU A 53 -10.03 5.14 -2.80
N THR A 54 -10.83 5.76 -1.95
CA THR A 54 -10.34 6.80 -1.06
C THR A 54 -9.27 6.24 -0.12
N GLN A 55 -9.51 5.06 0.42
CA GLN A 55 -8.56 4.42 1.31
C GLN A 55 -7.29 4.03 0.56
N LEU A 56 -7.44 3.52 -0.65
CA LEU A 56 -6.30 3.15 -1.46
C LEU A 56 -5.41 4.36 -1.74
N ARG A 57 -6.02 5.47 -2.10
CA ARG A 57 -5.28 6.70 -2.37
C ARG A 57 -4.55 7.18 -1.13
N GLN A 58 -5.14 6.99 0.04
CA GLN A 58 -4.50 7.36 1.29
C GLN A 58 -3.24 6.53 1.52
N TRP A 59 -3.33 5.23 1.27
CA TRP A 59 -2.15 4.37 1.39
C TRP A 59 -1.04 4.82 0.45
N LEU A 60 -1.39 5.08 -0.80
CA LEU A 60 -0.40 5.51 -1.79
C LEU A 60 0.20 6.85 -1.43
N GLY A 61 -0.62 7.75 -0.89
CA GLY A 61 -0.13 9.04 -0.43
C GLY A 61 0.87 8.91 0.71
N VAL A 62 0.58 8.05 1.68
CA VAL A 62 1.52 7.80 2.77
C VAL A 62 2.84 7.27 2.24
N PHE A 63 2.77 6.34 1.30
CA PHE A 63 3.99 5.79 0.73
C PHE A 63 4.80 6.86 0.00
N LEU A 64 4.13 7.70 -0.78
CA LEU A 64 4.82 8.73 -1.56
C LEU A 64 5.44 9.80 -0.66
N ASN A 65 4.76 10.15 0.41
CA ASN A 65 5.21 11.23 1.27
C ASN A 65 6.18 10.77 2.35
N ASP A 66 5.95 9.61 2.92
CA ASP A 66 6.67 9.18 4.11
C ASP A 66 7.45 7.88 3.90
N GLY A 67 7.20 7.17 2.81
CA GLY A 67 7.98 6.00 2.48
C GLY A 67 7.38 4.70 2.99
N LEU A 68 8.11 3.61 2.75
CA LEU A 68 7.63 2.27 3.04
C LEU A 68 7.43 2.04 4.53
N GLU A 69 8.35 2.57 5.35
CA GLU A 69 8.24 2.37 6.78
C GLU A 69 6.96 2.96 7.34
N ALA A 70 6.61 4.16 6.87
CA ALA A 70 5.39 4.79 7.33
C ALA A 70 4.17 4.00 6.92
N LEU A 71 4.19 3.44 5.72
CA LEU A 71 3.09 2.62 5.25
C LEU A 71 2.93 1.37 6.12
N CYS A 72 4.04 0.76 6.50
CA CYS A 72 4.01 -0.43 7.36
C CYS A 72 3.55 -0.08 8.77
N THR A 73 3.98 1.06 9.28
CA THR A 73 3.60 1.49 10.62
C THR A 73 2.14 1.91 10.70
N LEU A 74 1.59 2.33 9.58
CA LEU A 74 0.21 2.76 9.53
C LEU A 74 -0.74 1.69 10.06
N ALA A 75 -0.42 0.44 9.82
CA ALA A 75 -1.26 -0.65 10.29
C ALA A 75 -1.33 -0.69 11.81
N ASP A 76 -0.20 -0.40 12.45
CA ASP A 76 -0.15 -0.46 13.91
C ASP A 76 -0.74 0.77 14.55
N GLY A 77 -0.54 1.91 13.92
CA GLY A 77 -1.02 3.14 14.48
C GLY A 77 -2.43 3.45 14.16
N GLU A 78 -3.07 2.66 13.36
CA GLU A 78 -4.41 2.96 12.91
C GLU A 78 -5.35 2.83 14.06
N PRO A 79 -5.97 3.87 14.50
CA PRO A 79 -7.01 3.76 15.50
C PRO A 79 -8.13 3.10 14.78
N SER A 80 -8.52 2.12 15.28
CA SER A 80 -9.63 1.52 14.69
C SER A 80 -10.77 2.38 14.75
N PRO A 81 -11.22 2.68 14.10
CA PRO A 81 -12.29 3.59 14.22
C PRO A 81 -13.51 3.01 14.83
N SER A 82 -12.95 2.97 15.05
CA SER A 82 -13.49 2.82 15.17
C SER A 82 -14.05 2.38 15.22
N ASN A 83 -14.14 2.42 15.38
CA ASN A 83 -14.42 2.12 15.31
C ASN A 83 -14.81 1.70 15.54
N ASP A 84 -14.91 1.75 15.73
CA ASP A 84 -14.99 1.42 15.99
C ASP A 84 -15.11 1.21 16.14
#